data_df3eb9bddf71a2ac0e122de8460007c4
#
_entry.id   df3eb9bddf71a2ac0e122de8460007c4
#
_cell.length_a   1.000
_cell.length_b   1.000
_cell.length_c   1.000
_cell.angle_alpha   90.00
_cell.angle_beta   90.00
_cell.angle_gamma   90.00
#
_symmetry.space_group_name_H-M   'P 1'
#
loop_
_entity.id
_entity.type
_entity.pdbx_description
1 polymer ?
#
loop_
_entity_poly.entity_id
_entity_poly.type
_entity_poly.pdbx_seq_one_letter_code
_entity_poly.pdbx_strand_id
1 'polypeptide(L)'
;MNYLQFNDRGKFESEEQALANYFGEGNYIGFYKKHFLRDKFQITKNDFIAGDIDVMFHAMKRLGIEYSYNDYPECLKPYLHRKIWEDKLGNIRKELFNEGYFKSPIFIKPKDKLKRFTGFVLESVDDLHNCKGVSGQMKVWCSEPVTFIDEFRCYFKKDNKPVIGCYKEDFDEKNRIKVQQFLSSLILGREFPSAFALDLGVLSTGEVALIEMNDAFSIGKYNGIDDKTYAEFVITRWEDLKNGRN
;
A
#
# COMPACT_ATOMS: atom_id res chain seq x y z
N MET A 1 10.38 -22.89 -2.71
CA MET A 1 11.61 -22.04 -2.68
C MET A 1 11.22 -20.63 -2.32
N ASN A 2 12.13 -19.82 -1.70
CA ASN A 2 11.86 -18.42 -1.37
C ASN A 2 12.64 -17.53 -2.32
N TYR A 3 11.96 -16.71 -3.09
CA TYR A 3 12.55 -15.79 -4.07
C TYR A 3 12.43 -14.35 -3.58
N LEU A 4 13.57 -13.65 -3.44
CA LEU A 4 13.64 -12.27 -2.95
C LEU A 4 14.27 -11.37 -4.01
N GLN A 5 13.64 -10.23 -4.29
CA GLN A 5 14.13 -9.29 -5.30
C GLN A 5 15.34 -8.51 -4.81
N PHE A 6 16.37 -8.40 -5.65
CA PHE A 6 17.45 -7.43 -5.48
C PHE A 6 17.07 -6.07 -6.09
N ASN A 7 17.55 -5.00 -5.49
CA ASN A 7 17.59 -3.70 -6.16
C ASN A 7 18.59 -3.71 -7.34
N ASP A 8 18.68 -2.61 -8.07
CA ASP A 8 19.56 -2.50 -9.24
C ASP A 8 21.07 -2.64 -8.91
N ARG A 9 21.43 -2.49 -7.63
CA ARG A 9 22.83 -2.65 -7.14
C ARG A 9 23.13 -4.07 -6.65
N GLY A 10 22.19 -4.99 -6.78
CA GLY A 10 22.34 -6.38 -6.32
C GLY A 10 22.26 -6.55 -4.80
N LYS A 11 21.59 -5.62 -4.11
CA LYS A 11 21.38 -5.65 -2.66
C LYS A 11 19.90 -5.80 -2.36
N PHE A 12 19.54 -6.28 -1.19
CA PHE A 12 18.19 -6.22 -0.67
C PHE A 12 17.89 -4.81 -0.14
N GLU A 13 16.66 -4.35 -0.33
CA GLU A 13 16.09 -3.25 0.43
C GLU A 13 15.67 -3.74 1.83
N SER A 14 15.18 -2.85 2.70
CA SER A 14 14.83 -3.19 4.09
C SER A 14 13.81 -4.34 4.19
N GLU A 15 12.90 -4.40 3.24
CA GLU A 15 11.82 -5.39 3.13
C GLU A 15 12.36 -6.78 2.84
N GLU A 16 13.13 -6.92 1.77
CA GLU A 16 13.74 -8.19 1.38
C GLU A 16 14.83 -8.61 2.36
N GLN A 17 15.54 -7.65 2.98
CA GLN A 17 16.51 -7.95 4.02
C GLN A 17 15.85 -8.56 5.25
N ALA A 18 14.70 -8.04 5.67
CA ALA A 18 13.94 -8.62 6.78
C ALA A 18 13.51 -10.07 6.48
N LEU A 19 13.07 -10.33 5.24
CA LEU A 19 12.72 -11.68 4.78
C LEU A 19 13.95 -12.59 4.71
N ALA A 20 15.10 -12.09 4.22
CA ALA A 20 16.35 -12.84 4.18
C ALA A 20 16.83 -13.22 5.58
N ASN A 21 16.75 -12.30 6.53
CA ASN A 21 17.07 -12.55 7.95
C ASN A 21 16.13 -13.61 8.55
N TYR A 22 14.85 -13.58 8.21
CA TYR A 22 13.86 -14.53 8.70
C TYR A 22 14.09 -15.94 8.15
N PHE A 23 14.35 -16.08 6.84
CA PHE A 23 14.58 -17.38 6.23
C PHE A 23 15.95 -17.99 6.59
N GLY A 24 16.93 -17.16 6.84
CA GLY A 24 18.31 -17.58 7.06
C GLY A 24 19.08 -17.85 5.75
N GLU A 25 20.38 -17.71 5.82
CA GLU A 25 21.28 -17.91 4.67
C GLU A 25 21.11 -19.30 4.05
N GLY A 26 21.11 -19.37 2.72
CA GLY A 26 20.92 -20.62 1.95
C GLY A 26 19.46 -21.05 1.74
N ASN A 27 18.49 -20.41 2.43
CA ASN A 27 17.06 -20.76 2.31
C ASN A 27 16.28 -19.84 1.39
N TYR A 28 16.93 -18.98 0.64
CA TYR A 28 16.31 -18.10 -0.37
C TYR A 28 17.21 -17.93 -1.59
N ILE A 29 16.62 -17.50 -2.68
CA ILE A 29 17.31 -17.15 -3.95
C ILE A 29 17.02 -15.68 -4.25
N GLY A 30 18.07 -14.87 -4.36
CA GLY A 30 17.98 -13.50 -4.80
C GLY A 30 17.82 -13.41 -6.32
N PHE A 31 16.97 -12.50 -6.80
CA PHE A 31 16.75 -12.30 -8.23
C PHE A 31 16.68 -10.83 -8.63
N TYR A 32 17.02 -10.53 -9.87
CA TYR A 32 16.80 -9.20 -10.44
C TYR A 32 15.43 -9.12 -11.13
N LYS A 33 14.70 -8.05 -10.87
CA LYS A 33 13.38 -7.73 -11.43
C LYS A 33 13.29 -8.00 -12.94
N LYS A 34 14.27 -7.52 -13.73
CA LYS A 34 14.31 -7.70 -15.19
C LYS A 34 14.36 -9.18 -15.63
N HIS A 35 14.97 -10.05 -14.82
CA HIS A 35 15.04 -11.48 -15.13
C HIS A 35 13.73 -12.17 -14.78
N PHE A 36 13.10 -11.77 -13.68
CA PHE A 36 11.80 -12.30 -13.26
C PHE A 36 10.70 -11.97 -14.28
N LEU A 37 10.59 -10.71 -14.69
CA LEU A 37 9.59 -10.23 -15.65
C LEU A 37 9.78 -10.81 -17.07
N ARG A 38 10.94 -11.42 -17.37
CA ARG A 38 11.25 -12.14 -18.62
C ARG A 38 11.15 -13.66 -18.49
N ASP A 39 10.53 -14.16 -17.42
CA ASP A 39 10.30 -15.59 -17.16
C ASP A 39 11.58 -16.45 -17.21
N LYS A 40 12.71 -15.89 -16.73
CA LYS A 40 14.00 -16.59 -16.77
C LYS A 40 14.12 -17.77 -15.81
N PHE A 41 13.15 -17.95 -14.91
CA PHE A 41 13.08 -19.10 -14.00
C PHE A 41 11.64 -19.53 -13.73
N GLN A 42 11.48 -20.80 -13.41
CA GLN A 42 10.18 -21.38 -13.11
C GLN A 42 9.78 -21.05 -11.67
N ILE A 43 8.50 -20.79 -11.48
CA ILE A 43 7.86 -20.63 -10.18
C ILE A 43 6.64 -21.53 -10.09
N THR A 44 6.32 -21.96 -8.88
CA THR A 44 5.16 -22.81 -8.56
C THR A 44 4.36 -22.21 -7.40
N LYS A 45 3.15 -22.70 -7.15
CA LYS A 45 2.34 -22.28 -5.98
C LYS A 45 3.00 -22.64 -4.63
N ASN A 46 4.00 -23.52 -4.61
CA ASN A 46 4.75 -23.84 -3.38
C ASN A 46 5.84 -22.81 -3.06
N ASP A 47 6.11 -21.88 -3.98
CA ASP A 47 7.15 -20.90 -3.80
C ASP A 47 6.63 -19.64 -3.09
N PHE A 48 7.49 -19.04 -2.29
CA PHE A 48 7.31 -17.69 -1.77
C PHE A 48 8.05 -16.69 -2.66
N ILE A 49 7.42 -15.55 -2.94
CA ILE A 49 7.98 -14.51 -3.80
C ILE A 49 7.76 -13.17 -3.12
N ALA A 50 8.81 -12.36 -3.04
CA ALA A 50 8.74 -10.98 -2.58
C ALA A 50 9.54 -10.05 -3.48
N GLY A 51 8.98 -8.88 -3.73
CA GLY A 51 9.56 -7.83 -4.56
C GLY A 51 8.55 -6.72 -4.84
N ASP A 52 8.89 -5.88 -5.80
CA ASP A 52 8.05 -4.75 -6.24
C ASP A 52 6.66 -5.20 -6.68
N ILE A 53 5.70 -4.27 -6.62
CA ILE A 53 4.29 -4.53 -6.96
C ILE A 53 4.08 -5.15 -8.35
N ASP A 54 4.86 -4.75 -9.35
CA ASP A 54 4.79 -5.30 -10.69
C ASP A 54 5.37 -6.73 -10.79
N VAL A 55 6.39 -7.07 -9.99
CA VAL A 55 6.89 -8.43 -9.82
C VAL A 55 5.81 -9.30 -9.19
N MET A 56 5.15 -8.82 -8.14
CA MET A 56 4.09 -9.57 -7.47
C MET A 56 2.88 -9.80 -8.38
N PHE A 57 2.44 -8.81 -9.14
CA PHE A 57 1.37 -9.00 -10.13
C PHE A 57 1.78 -9.95 -11.26
N HIS A 58 3.03 -9.90 -11.70
CA HIS A 58 3.55 -10.85 -12.69
C HIS A 58 3.56 -12.29 -12.14
N ALA A 59 4.00 -12.47 -10.90
CA ALA A 59 3.97 -13.75 -10.20
C ALA A 59 2.54 -14.29 -10.06
N MET A 60 1.60 -13.49 -9.58
CA MET A 60 0.19 -13.86 -9.45
C MET A 60 -0.40 -14.31 -10.79
N LYS A 61 -0.16 -13.54 -11.86
CA LYS A 61 -0.61 -13.90 -13.21
C LYS A 61 -0.05 -15.24 -13.67
N ARG A 62 1.25 -15.52 -13.47
CA ARG A 62 1.88 -16.80 -13.84
C ARG A 62 1.34 -17.99 -13.06
N LEU A 63 0.98 -17.76 -11.80
CA LEU A 63 0.46 -18.79 -10.89
C LEU A 63 -1.07 -18.96 -10.97
N GLY A 64 -1.77 -18.16 -11.81
CA GLY A 64 -3.22 -18.17 -11.91
C GLY A 64 -3.89 -17.74 -10.59
N ILE A 65 -3.28 -16.80 -9.87
CA ILE A 65 -3.83 -16.21 -8.65
C ILE A 65 -4.68 -15.00 -9.05
N GLU A 66 -5.97 -15.07 -8.77
CA GLU A 66 -6.87 -13.92 -8.90
C GLU A 66 -6.66 -12.98 -7.72
N TYR A 67 -6.71 -11.70 -7.99
CA TYR A 67 -6.49 -10.66 -7.00
C TYR A 67 -7.48 -9.52 -7.16
N SER A 68 -8.14 -9.16 -6.08
CA SER A 68 -8.97 -7.97 -5.98
C SER A 68 -8.53 -7.13 -4.77
N TYR A 69 -8.69 -5.83 -4.85
CA TYR A 69 -8.27 -4.92 -3.82
C TYR A 69 -9.20 -3.72 -3.67
N ASN A 70 -9.38 -3.26 -2.44
CA ASN A 70 -10.17 -2.08 -2.12
C ASN A 70 -9.42 -1.20 -1.11
N ASP A 71 -8.96 -0.01 -1.54
CA ASP A 71 -8.28 0.96 -0.68
C ASP A 71 -9.18 1.47 0.46
N TYR A 72 -10.50 1.44 0.25
CA TYR A 72 -11.50 2.04 1.12
C TYR A 72 -12.69 1.11 1.34
N PRO A 73 -12.54 0.01 2.13
CA PRO A 73 -13.66 -0.87 2.49
C PRO A 73 -14.80 -0.07 3.13
N GLU A 74 -16.04 -0.49 2.85
CA GLU A 74 -17.25 0.23 3.28
C GLU A 74 -17.28 0.45 4.81
N CYS A 75 -16.91 -0.57 5.57
CA CYS A 75 -16.86 -0.52 7.04
C CYS A 75 -15.82 0.46 7.60
N LEU A 76 -14.82 0.86 6.80
CA LEU A 76 -13.79 1.83 7.19
C LEU A 76 -14.11 3.27 6.75
N LYS A 77 -15.11 3.48 5.92
CA LYS A 77 -15.50 4.83 5.46
C LYS A 77 -15.83 5.82 6.58
N PRO A 78 -16.45 5.45 7.71
CA PRO A 78 -16.69 6.38 8.82
C PRO A 78 -15.43 7.03 9.38
N TYR A 79 -14.27 6.41 9.17
CA TYR A 79 -12.98 6.89 9.71
C TYR A 79 -12.18 7.74 8.73
N LEU A 80 -12.72 8.06 7.55
CA LEU A 80 -12.01 8.85 6.53
C LEU A 80 -11.90 10.33 6.89
N HIS A 81 -12.86 10.87 7.62
CA HIS A 81 -12.98 12.30 8.00
C HIS A 81 -12.84 13.26 6.80
N ARG A 82 -13.10 12.76 5.58
CA ARG A 82 -13.13 13.51 4.32
C ARG A 82 -13.94 12.76 3.28
N LYS A 83 -14.47 13.47 2.30
CA LYS A 83 -15.13 12.86 1.16
C LYS A 83 -14.09 12.23 0.23
N ILE A 84 -14.34 10.98 -0.20
CA ILE A 84 -13.55 10.26 -1.21
C ILE A 84 -14.51 9.74 -2.29
N TRP A 85 -14.10 9.85 -3.55
CA TRP A 85 -14.87 9.33 -4.69
C TRP A 85 -13.96 8.85 -5.80
N GLU A 86 -14.51 8.03 -6.71
CA GLU A 86 -13.81 7.55 -7.90
C GLU A 86 -14.15 8.44 -9.09
N ASP A 87 -13.16 8.73 -9.94
CA ASP A 87 -13.37 9.37 -11.23
C ASP A 87 -12.33 8.87 -12.26
N LYS A 88 -12.49 9.31 -13.51
CA LYS A 88 -11.50 9.15 -14.58
C LYS A 88 -10.64 10.41 -14.68
N LEU A 89 -9.34 10.22 -14.83
CA LEU A 89 -8.41 11.33 -14.99
C LEU A 89 -8.78 12.27 -16.16
N GLY A 90 -9.40 11.72 -17.23
CA GLY A 90 -9.88 12.50 -18.35
C GLY A 90 -11.04 13.45 -18.02
N ASN A 91 -11.95 13.07 -17.11
CA ASN A 91 -13.03 13.93 -16.66
C ASN A 91 -12.47 15.12 -15.85
N ILE A 92 -11.55 14.83 -14.93
CA ILE A 92 -10.86 15.83 -14.12
C ILE A 92 -10.12 16.84 -14.99
N ARG A 93 -9.37 16.36 -16.00
CA ARG A 93 -8.68 17.23 -16.95
C ARG A 93 -9.65 18.11 -17.73
N LYS A 94 -10.78 17.55 -18.21
CA LYS A 94 -11.78 18.27 -18.96
C LYS A 94 -12.42 19.37 -18.13
N GLU A 95 -12.78 19.09 -16.89
CA GLU A 95 -13.34 20.08 -15.94
C GLU A 95 -12.36 21.23 -15.74
N LEU A 96 -11.10 20.90 -15.45
CA LEU A 96 -10.05 21.89 -15.22
C LEU A 96 -9.76 22.76 -16.46
N PHE A 97 -9.73 22.17 -17.68
CA PHE A 97 -9.52 22.92 -18.92
C PHE A 97 -10.71 23.85 -19.25
N ASN A 98 -11.93 23.45 -18.89
CA ASN A 98 -13.11 24.29 -19.14
C ASN A 98 -13.21 25.47 -18.17
N GLU A 99 -12.86 25.28 -16.90
CA GLU A 99 -13.01 26.28 -15.84
C GLU A 99 -11.70 27.00 -15.49
N GLY A 100 -10.54 26.46 -15.92
CA GLY A 100 -9.21 27.01 -15.63
C GLY A 100 -8.67 26.67 -14.24
N TYR A 101 -9.54 26.40 -13.28
CA TYR A 101 -9.20 26.04 -11.89
C TYR A 101 -10.36 25.28 -11.23
N PHE A 102 -10.08 24.57 -10.15
CA PHE A 102 -11.12 24.03 -9.28
C PHE A 102 -11.58 25.07 -8.26
N LYS A 103 -12.88 25.13 -8.00
CA LYS A 103 -13.45 25.95 -6.92
C LYS A 103 -12.89 25.59 -5.54
N SER A 104 -12.53 24.32 -5.38
CA SER A 104 -11.85 23.79 -4.20
C SER A 104 -10.78 22.79 -4.66
N PRO A 105 -9.56 22.84 -4.11
CA PRO A 105 -8.53 21.87 -4.42
C PRO A 105 -9.02 20.44 -4.18
N ILE A 106 -8.53 19.50 -4.98
CA ILE A 106 -8.80 18.08 -4.79
C ILE A 106 -7.49 17.30 -4.73
N PHE A 107 -7.39 16.31 -3.84
CA PHE A 107 -6.30 15.34 -3.88
C PHE A 107 -6.67 14.21 -4.85
N ILE A 108 -5.73 13.82 -5.71
CA ILE A 108 -5.90 12.69 -6.63
C ILE A 108 -4.77 11.69 -6.49
N LYS A 109 -5.10 10.38 -6.56
CA LYS A 109 -4.12 9.29 -6.65
C LYS A 109 -4.59 8.20 -7.60
N PRO A 110 -3.66 7.41 -8.23
CA PRO A 110 -4.06 6.25 -9.00
C PRO A 110 -4.93 5.29 -8.18
N LYS A 111 -6.01 4.79 -8.79
CA LYS A 111 -6.78 3.70 -8.18
C LYS A 111 -6.08 2.36 -8.39
N ASP A 112 -5.33 2.19 -9.47
CA ASP A 112 -4.55 0.98 -9.69
C ASP A 112 -3.28 0.96 -8.81
N LYS A 113 -2.85 -0.23 -8.45
CA LYS A 113 -1.67 -0.44 -7.60
C LYS A 113 -0.34 -0.17 -8.28
N LEU A 114 -0.30 -0.02 -9.60
CA LEU A 114 0.95 0.21 -10.35
C LEU A 114 1.52 1.62 -10.19
N LYS A 115 0.89 2.47 -9.38
CA LYS A 115 1.38 3.81 -9.00
C LYS A 115 1.95 4.59 -10.20
N ARG A 116 1.12 4.73 -11.27
CA ARG A 116 1.49 5.45 -12.51
C ARG A 116 1.93 6.89 -12.27
N PHE A 117 1.51 7.46 -11.14
CA PHE A 117 1.99 8.73 -10.61
C PHE A 117 1.82 8.72 -9.08
N THR A 118 2.55 9.59 -8.38
CA THR A 118 2.36 9.81 -6.93
C THR A 118 1.14 10.70 -6.71
N GLY A 119 0.31 10.39 -5.70
CA GLY A 119 -0.84 11.23 -5.34
C GLY A 119 -0.41 12.66 -5.03
N PHE A 120 -1.21 13.64 -5.48
CA PHE A 120 -0.94 15.06 -5.28
C PHE A 120 -2.25 15.86 -5.19
N VAL A 121 -2.15 17.07 -4.63
CA VAL A 121 -3.25 18.05 -4.64
C VAL A 121 -3.26 18.75 -5.99
N LEU A 122 -4.44 18.83 -6.59
CA LEU A 122 -4.69 19.45 -7.88
C LEU A 122 -5.52 20.72 -7.63
N GLU A 123 -4.94 21.87 -7.91
CA GLU A 123 -5.55 23.19 -7.76
C GLU A 123 -5.75 23.88 -9.12
N SER A 124 -4.81 23.68 -10.02
CA SER A 124 -4.73 24.36 -11.31
C SER A 124 -4.26 23.43 -12.44
N VAL A 125 -4.35 23.93 -13.68
CA VAL A 125 -3.87 23.22 -14.88
C VAL A 125 -2.38 22.89 -14.80
N ASP A 126 -1.58 23.70 -14.11
CA ASP A 126 -0.14 23.50 -14.00
C ASP A 126 0.19 22.22 -13.24
N ASP A 127 -0.65 21.83 -12.28
CA ASP A 127 -0.44 20.61 -11.48
C ASP A 127 -0.57 19.33 -12.30
N LEU A 128 -1.19 19.39 -13.48
CA LEU A 128 -1.34 18.24 -14.38
C LEU A 128 -0.01 17.69 -14.91
N HIS A 129 1.11 18.43 -14.73
CA HIS A 129 2.44 17.91 -15.07
C HIS A 129 2.78 16.65 -14.26
N ASN A 130 2.25 16.50 -13.01
CA ASN A 130 2.46 15.33 -12.15
C ASN A 130 1.88 14.03 -12.72
N CYS A 131 0.92 14.12 -13.63
CA CYS A 131 0.32 12.97 -14.30
C CYS A 131 0.47 13.02 -15.83
N LYS A 132 1.49 13.73 -16.35
CA LYS A 132 1.78 13.83 -17.77
C LYS A 132 1.97 12.46 -18.41
N GLY A 133 1.39 12.24 -19.58
CA GLY A 133 1.48 10.97 -20.31
C GLY A 133 0.57 9.84 -19.80
N VAL A 134 -0.13 10.05 -18.68
CA VAL A 134 -1.07 9.06 -18.15
C VAL A 134 -2.39 9.14 -18.94
N SER A 135 -2.95 7.95 -19.26
CA SER A 135 -4.21 7.85 -20.02
C SER A 135 -5.39 8.53 -19.28
N GLY A 136 -6.22 9.28 -20.01
CA GLY A 136 -7.46 9.84 -19.46
C GLY A 136 -8.51 8.78 -19.05
N GLN A 137 -8.38 7.53 -19.50
CA GLN A 137 -9.26 6.43 -19.07
C GLN A 137 -8.86 5.85 -17.72
N MET A 138 -7.71 6.24 -17.19
CA MET A 138 -7.26 5.80 -15.87
C MET A 138 -8.25 6.21 -14.79
N LYS A 139 -8.66 5.25 -13.97
CA LYS A 139 -9.44 5.51 -12.77
C LYS A 139 -8.53 6.05 -11.66
N VAL A 140 -9.01 7.06 -10.99
CA VAL A 140 -8.33 7.70 -9.87
C VAL A 140 -9.26 7.79 -8.66
N TRP A 141 -8.68 7.74 -7.48
CA TRP A 141 -9.32 8.22 -6.27
C TRP A 141 -9.14 9.71 -6.16
N CYS A 142 -10.24 10.40 -5.89
CA CYS A 142 -10.29 11.82 -5.59
C CYS A 142 -10.71 12.01 -4.14
N SER A 143 -10.19 13.01 -3.46
CA SER A 143 -10.67 13.37 -2.12
C SER A 143 -10.53 14.86 -1.84
N GLU A 144 -11.28 15.33 -0.84
CA GLU A 144 -10.99 16.60 -0.19
C GLU A 144 -9.57 16.53 0.38
N PRO A 145 -8.73 17.58 0.17
CA PRO A 145 -7.42 17.65 0.79
C PRO A 145 -7.54 17.80 2.31
N VAL A 146 -6.74 17.06 3.04
CA VAL A 146 -6.60 17.18 4.50
C VAL A 146 -5.12 17.21 4.86
N THR A 147 -4.77 17.79 5.99
CA THR A 147 -3.40 17.84 6.48
C THR A 147 -3.24 16.83 7.60
N PHE A 148 -2.39 15.84 7.36
CA PHE A 148 -1.91 14.93 8.39
C PHE A 148 -0.62 15.49 9.01
N ILE A 149 -0.59 15.60 10.34
CA ILE A 149 0.60 16.05 11.08
C ILE A 149 1.55 14.89 11.37
N ASP A 150 1.00 13.68 11.56
CA ASP A 150 1.73 12.42 11.66
C ASP A 150 1.00 11.32 10.91
N GLU A 151 1.78 10.35 10.39
CA GLU A 151 1.29 9.17 9.67
C GLU A 151 1.91 7.89 10.20
N PHE A 152 1.09 6.86 10.37
CA PHE A 152 1.45 5.57 10.94
C PHE A 152 0.90 4.45 10.07
N ARG A 153 1.70 3.41 9.85
CA ARG A 153 1.25 2.16 9.24
C ARG A 153 0.98 1.12 10.32
N CYS A 154 -0.25 0.66 10.38
CA CYS A 154 -0.70 -0.32 11.36
C CYS A 154 -0.81 -1.69 10.68
N TYR A 155 0.08 -2.62 11.03
CA TYR A 155 0.16 -3.95 10.45
C TYR A 155 -0.76 -4.90 11.21
N PHE A 156 -1.77 -5.43 10.54
CA PHE A 156 -2.72 -6.39 11.07
C PHE A 156 -2.36 -7.79 10.58
N LYS A 157 -2.15 -8.71 11.49
CA LYS A 157 -2.07 -10.14 11.22
C LYS A 157 -3.12 -10.83 12.08
N LYS A 158 -3.91 -11.74 11.47
CA LYS A 158 -4.95 -12.49 12.16
C LYS A 158 -4.45 -13.06 13.49
N ASP A 159 -5.30 -13.00 14.50
CA ASP A 159 -5.05 -13.49 15.87
C ASP A 159 -3.94 -12.74 16.65
N ASN A 160 -3.38 -11.67 16.09
CA ASN A 160 -2.37 -10.84 16.73
C ASN A 160 -2.87 -9.40 16.96
N LYS A 161 -2.31 -8.74 17.98
CA LYS A 161 -2.48 -7.29 18.10
C LYS A 161 -1.79 -6.58 16.95
N PRO A 162 -2.36 -5.51 16.39
CA PRO A 162 -1.70 -4.74 15.34
C PRO A 162 -0.40 -4.11 15.84
N VAL A 163 0.61 -4.08 14.97
CA VAL A 163 1.90 -3.42 15.22
C VAL A 163 1.89 -2.07 14.52
N ILE A 164 2.28 -1.00 15.22
CA ILE A 164 2.32 0.35 14.70
C ILE A 164 3.74 0.67 14.24
N GLY A 165 3.92 0.86 12.94
CA GLY A 165 5.12 1.41 12.33
C GLY A 165 4.98 2.90 12.09
N CYS A 166 6.07 3.65 12.24
CA CYS A 166 6.11 5.09 12.07
C CYS A 166 6.70 5.46 10.71
N TYR A 167 6.04 6.34 9.97
CA TYR A 167 6.52 6.82 8.66
C TYR A 167 7.77 7.71 8.79
N LYS A 168 7.79 8.57 9.82
CA LYS A 168 8.92 9.45 10.15
C LYS A 168 9.58 8.99 11.45
N GLU A 169 10.83 9.35 11.63
CA GLU A 169 11.55 9.10 12.90
C GLU A 169 11.15 10.11 13.99
N ASP A 170 10.80 11.34 13.61
CA ASP A 170 10.48 12.47 14.48
C ASP A 170 8.96 12.67 14.69
N PHE A 171 8.21 11.59 14.86
CA PHE A 171 6.78 11.64 15.16
C PHE A 171 6.51 12.04 16.62
N ASP A 172 5.32 12.63 16.88
CA ASP A 172 4.88 12.89 18.27
C ASP A 172 4.31 11.61 18.92
N GLU A 173 4.92 11.18 19.99
CA GLU A 173 4.49 9.99 20.77
C GLU A 173 3.02 10.11 21.23
N LYS A 174 2.52 11.33 21.51
CA LYS A 174 1.10 11.54 21.83
C LYS A 174 0.18 11.14 20.68
N ASN A 175 0.62 11.39 19.44
CA ASN A 175 -0.14 10.99 18.26
C ASN A 175 -0.11 9.48 18.05
N ARG A 176 1.02 8.82 18.32
CA ARG A 176 1.09 7.34 18.33
C ARG A 176 0.14 6.72 19.36
N ILE A 177 0.05 7.31 20.57
CA ILE A 177 -0.90 6.87 21.60
C ILE A 177 -2.35 7.05 21.14
N LYS A 178 -2.71 8.15 20.46
CA LYS A 178 -4.06 8.33 19.88
C LYS A 178 -4.39 7.23 18.87
N VAL A 179 -3.43 6.90 17.97
CA VAL A 179 -3.60 5.81 17.02
C VAL A 179 -3.79 4.48 17.74
N GLN A 180 -3.03 4.18 18.79
CA GLN A 180 -3.19 2.97 19.60
C GLN A 180 -4.57 2.89 20.27
N GLN A 181 -5.08 4.00 20.78
CA GLN A 181 -6.43 4.09 21.36
C GLN A 181 -7.50 3.86 20.28
N PHE A 182 -7.34 4.49 19.11
CA PHE A 182 -8.21 4.28 17.96
C PHE A 182 -8.25 2.80 17.55
N LEU A 183 -7.10 2.15 17.41
CA LEU A 183 -7.02 0.72 17.07
C LEU A 183 -7.71 -0.17 18.11
N SER A 184 -7.68 0.20 19.38
CA SER A 184 -8.36 -0.54 20.45
C SER A 184 -9.89 -0.45 20.38
N SER A 185 -10.41 0.59 19.73
CA SER A 185 -11.86 0.81 19.53
C SER A 185 -12.34 0.34 18.16
N LEU A 186 -11.41 0.05 17.24
CA LEU A 186 -11.73 -0.33 15.86
C LEU A 186 -12.34 -1.74 15.82
N ILE A 187 -13.54 -1.84 15.26
CA ILE A 187 -14.23 -3.11 15.03
C ILE A 187 -14.08 -3.48 13.56
N LEU A 188 -13.32 -4.52 13.29
CA LEU A 188 -13.13 -5.05 11.95
C LEU A 188 -14.06 -6.26 11.72
N GLY A 189 -14.68 -6.31 10.54
CA GLY A 189 -15.46 -7.44 10.08
C GLY A 189 -14.58 -8.68 9.77
N ARG A 190 -15.24 -9.75 9.32
CA ARG A 190 -14.54 -11.00 8.90
C ARG A 190 -14.06 -10.96 7.44
N GLU A 191 -14.39 -9.90 6.72
CA GLU A 191 -14.10 -9.72 5.30
C GLU A 191 -12.65 -9.31 4.98
N PHE A 192 -11.84 -9.06 6.01
CA PHE A 192 -10.44 -8.68 5.81
C PHE A 192 -9.55 -9.90 5.58
N PRO A 193 -8.49 -9.75 4.74
CA PRO A 193 -7.46 -10.78 4.60
C PRO A 193 -6.79 -11.10 5.95
N SER A 194 -6.12 -12.25 6.05
CA SER A 194 -5.41 -12.62 7.28
C SER A 194 -4.23 -11.69 7.61
N ALA A 195 -3.76 -10.92 6.63
CA ALA A 195 -2.77 -9.87 6.83
C ALA A 195 -3.04 -8.68 5.89
N PHE A 196 -3.09 -7.48 6.44
CA PHE A 196 -3.27 -6.20 5.74
C PHE A 196 -2.74 -5.06 6.60
N ALA A 197 -2.57 -3.88 6.04
CA ALA A 197 -2.19 -2.70 6.80
C ALA A 197 -3.20 -1.57 6.63
N LEU A 198 -3.40 -0.79 7.70
CA LEU A 198 -4.10 0.49 7.65
C LEU A 198 -3.07 1.60 7.81
N ASP A 199 -3.05 2.52 6.87
CA ASP A 199 -2.34 3.78 7.03
C ASP A 199 -3.29 4.76 7.72
N LEU A 200 -2.91 5.19 8.91
CA LEU A 200 -3.66 6.11 9.77
C LEU A 200 -2.88 7.40 9.94
N GLY A 201 -3.55 8.52 9.86
CA GLY A 201 -2.95 9.82 10.10
C GLY A 201 -3.65 10.56 11.24
N VAL A 202 -2.91 11.41 11.92
CA VAL A 202 -3.49 12.37 12.85
C VAL A 202 -3.68 13.68 12.11
N LEU A 203 -4.93 14.12 12.01
CA LEU A 203 -5.30 15.39 11.38
C LEU A 203 -4.82 16.59 12.21
N SER A 204 -4.70 17.74 11.58
CA SER A 204 -4.42 19.01 12.27
C SER A 204 -5.47 19.37 13.34
N THR A 205 -6.67 18.80 13.26
CA THR A 205 -7.72 18.89 14.28
C THR A 205 -7.44 17.99 15.49
N GLY A 206 -6.47 17.08 15.40
CA GLY A 206 -6.12 16.12 16.44
C GLY A 206 -6.86 14.79 16.39
N GLU A 207 -7.76 14.59 15.43
CA GLU A 207 -8.50 13.35 15.20
C GLU A 207 -7.64 12.34 14.42
N VAL A 208 -7.84 11.03 14.67
CA VAL A 208 -7.24 9.97 13.88
C VAL A 208 -8.14 9.66 12.69
N ALA A 209 -7.56 9.68 11.50
CA ALA A 209 -8.29 9.38 10.27
C ALA A 209 -7.59 8.28 9.45
N LEU A 210 -8.39 7.49 8.74
CA LEU A 210 -7.89 6.53 7.77
C LEU A 210 -7.33 7.25 6.53
N ILE A 211 -6.07 6.99 6.21
CA ILE A 211 -5.46 7.40 4.94
C ILE A 211 -5.86 6.44 3.85
N GLU A 212 -5.53 5.16 4.02
CA GLU A 212 -5.91 4.05 3.12
C GLU A 212 -5.70 2.69 3.79
N MET A 213 -6.33 1.65 3.25
CA MET A 213 -5.96 0.27 3.51
C MET A 213 -4.91 -0.17 2.51
N ASN A 214 -3.94 -0.95 2.93
CA ASN A 214 -2.91 -1.55 2.09
C ASN A 214 -2.89 -3.07 2.22
N ASP A 215 -2.68 -3.76 1.09
CA ASP A 215 -2.46 -5.19 1.10
C ASP A 215 -1.06 -5.52 1.66
N ALA A 216 -0.92 -6.68 2.28
CA ALA A 216 0.31 -7.07 2.96
C ALA A 216 1.41 -7.61 2.04
N PHE A 217 1.17 -7.78 0.73
CA PHE A 217 2.25 -8.08 -0.21
C PHE A 217 2.83 -6.80 -0.83
N SER A 218 4.13 -6.76 -1.09
CA SER A 218 4.81 -5.58 -1.68
C SER A 218 4.53 -4.28 -0.93
N ILE A 219 4.70 -4.30 0.37
CA ILE A 219 4.41 -3.18 1.28
C ILE A 219 5.69 -2.78 2.04
N GLY A 220 5.87 -1.47 2.25
CA GLY A 220 7.04 -0.93 2.94
C GLY A 220 7.12 -1.35 4.41
N LYS A 221 8.33 -1.67 4.88
CA LYS A 221 8.67 -1.91 6.28
C LYS A 221 9.03 -0.59 6.94
N TYR A 222 8.19 -0.12 7.86
CA TYR A 222 8.42 1.13 8.59
C TYR A 222 9.09 0.88 9.95
N ASN A 223 9.67 1.94 10.53
CA ASN A 223 10.26 1.87 11.87
C ASN A 223 9.22 1.43 12.90
N GLY A 224 9.61 0.54 13.83
CA GLY A 224 8.72 0.01 14.87
C GLY A 224 8.20 -1.40 14.64
N ILE A 225 8.41 -1.99 13.44
CA ILE A 225 8.16 -3.41 13.19
C ILE A 225 9.49 -4.17 13.05
N ASP A 226 9.67 -5.25 13.80
CA ASP A 226 10.84 -6.11 13.70
C ASP A 226 10.78 -7.03 12.46
N ASP A 227 11.93 -7.57 12.06
CA ASP A 227 12.08 -8.38 10.85
C ASP A 227 11.21 -9.64 10.86
N LYS A 228 11.11 -10.31 12.01
CA LYS A 228 10.31 -11.53 12.15
C LYS A 228 8.83 -11.23 11.98
N THR A 229 8.33 -10.23 12.67
CA THR A 229 6.92 -9.82 12.59
C THR A 229 6.56 -9.37 11.18
N TYR A 230 7.43 -8.60 10.52
CA TYR A 230 7.24 -8.18 9.14
C TYR A 230 7.23 -9.38 8.17
N ALA A 231 8.19 -10.30 8.30
CA ALA A 231 8.26 -11.48 7.44
C ALA A 231 7.01 -12.36 7.59
N GLU A 232 6.60 -12.66 8.82
CA GLU A 232 5.38 -13.43 9.08
C GLU A 232 4.13 -12.75 8.52
N PHE A 233 4.05 -11.41 8.57
CA PHE A 233 2.95 -10.63 8.02
C PHE A 233 2.86 -10.79 6.50
N VAL A 234 3.96 -10.60 5.77
CA VAL A 234 4.01 -10.73 4.30
C VAL A 234 3.77 -12.17 3.85
N ILE A 235 4.38 -13.16 4.53
CA ILE A 235 4.21 -14.58 4.24
C ILE A 235 2.75 -15.01 4.45
N THR A 236 2.10 -14.57 5.53
CA THR A 236 0.69 -14.87 5.80
C THR A 236 -0.20 -14.43 4.64
N ARG A 237 0.02 -13.21 4.11
CA ARG A 237 -0.77 -12.73 2.98
C ARG A 237 -0.51 -13.51 1.70
N TRP A 238 0.75 -13.83 1.42
CA TRP A 238 1.09 -14.63 0.24
C TRP A 238 0.42 -16.00 0.27
N GLU A 239 0.39 -16.66 1.44
CA GLU A 239 -0.35 -17.92 1.62
C GLU A 239 -1.85 -17.75 1.40
N ASP A 240 -2.47 -16.66 1.87
CA ASP A 240 -3.88 -16.38 1.60
C ASP A 240 -4.15 -16.28 0.10
N LEU A 241 -3.34 -15.49 -0.62
CA LEU A 241 -3.48 -15.28 -2.06
C LEU A 241 -3.36 -16.58 -2.84
N LYS A 242 -2.39 -17.43 -2.51
CA LYS A 242 -2.21 -18.76 -3.15
C LYS A 242 -3.40 -19.69 -2.93
N ASN A 243 -4.08 -19.53 -1.80
CA ASN A 243 -5.26 -20.33 -1.42
C ASN A 243 -6.59 -19.69 -1.83
N GLY A 244 -6.58 -18.62 -2.64
CA GLY A 244 -7.77 -17.93 -3.14
C GLY A 244 -8.54 -17.13 -2.07
N ARG A 245 -7.87 -16.74 -1.00
CA ARG A 245 -8.42 -15.87 0.05
C ARG A 245 -8.00 -14.43 -0.23
N ASN A 246 -8.91 -13.67 -0.86
CA ASN A 246 -8.76 -12.25 -1.18
C ASN A 246 -9.22 -11.34 -0.06
#